data_1e4cee978347e98d0cb658af935a9033
#
_entry.id   1e4cee978347e98d0cb658af935a9033
#
_cell.length_a   1.000
_cell.length_b   1.000
_cell.length_c   1.000
_cell.angle_alpha   90.00
_cell.angle_beta   90.00
_cell.angle_gamma   90.00
#
_symmetry.space_group_name_H-M   'P 1'
#
loop_
_entity.id
_entity.type
_entity.pdbx_description
1 polymer ?
#
loop_
_entity_poly.entity_id
_entity_poly.type
_entity_poly.pdbx_seq_one_letter_code
_entity_poly.pdbx_strand_id
1 'polypeptide(L)'
;MDGTPPPLGPPLGRPGEVPDPLTPWTDPDAAFFTVGQAGDLLGVPAATLRRFDAAGAVSPGRSAGGQRRYSTRQLGHARRLVDLVAEGLSLQAATRIAALEDEVAALRQRLGDEGTA
;
A
#
# COMPACT_ATOMS: atom_id res chain seq x y z
N MET A 1 -15.47 -19.96 9.74
CA MET A 1 -14.80 -19.59 9.89
C MET A 1 -14.71 -19.33 10.10
N ASP A 2 -14.77 -19.31 10.17
CA ASP A 2 -14.21 -18.91 10.38
C ASP A 2 -13.97 -18.17 10.59
N GLY A 3 -14.08 -17.85 10.92
CA GLY A 3 -13.93 -16.89 11.12
C GLY A 3 -12.98 -16.22 11.12
N THR A 4 -12.50 -16.16 11.05
CA THR A 4 -11.57 -15.59 11.01
C THR A 4 -11.29 -14.93 10.20
N PRO A 5 -11.02 -14.25 10.16
CA PRO A 5 -10.62 -13.63 9.31
C PRO A 5 -9.54 -13.92 8.97
N PRO A 6 -9.43 -14.25 8.28
CA PRO A 6 -8.33 -14.39 7.95
C PRO A 6 -7.80 -13.44 7.74
N PRO A 7 -7.62 -13.19 8.30
CA PRO A 7 -7.04 -12.27 8.22
C PRO A 7 -6.37 -11.92 7.17
N LEU A 8 -5.64 -12.38 6.93
CA LEU A 8 -4.90 -12.08 5.89
C LEU A 8 -5.52 -12.81 4.83
N GLY A 9 -6.39 -12.29 4.15
CA GLY A 9 -6.97 -12.92 3.02
C GLY A 9 -5.88 -13.38 2.10
N PRO A 10 -6.06 -14.48 1.44
CA PRO A 10 -5.07 -14.92 0.52
C PRO A 10 -4.92 -13.92 -0.57
N PRO A 11 -3.71 -13.73 -1.01
CA PRO A 11 -3.49 -12.95 -2.19
C PRO A 11 -4.16 -13.61 -3.35
N LEU A 12 -4.26 -12.92 -4.44
CA LEU A 12 -4.88 -13.42 -5.63
C LEU A 12 -4.03 -14.54 -6.19
N GLY A 13 -4.29 -15.74 -5.74
CA GLY A 13 -3.60 -16.92 -6.22
C GLY A 13 -4.50 -17.78 -7.05
N ARG A 14 -3.99 -18.87 -7.53
CA ARG A 14 -4.79 -19.84 -8.28
C ARG A 14 -5.68 -20.60 -7.31
N PRO A 15 -6.88 -21.02 -7.76
CA PRO A 15 -7.74 -21.83 -6.91
C PRO A 15 -7.00 -23.06 -6.39
N GLY A 16 -7.14 -23.32 -5.10
CA GLY A 16 -6.47 -24.45 -4.48
C GLY A 16 -5.05 -24.20 -4.06
N GLU A 17 -4.49 -23.06 -4.43
CA GLU A 17 -3.13 -22.73 -4.03
C GLU A 17 -3.10 -22.35 -2.55
N VAL A 18 -2.15 -22.92 -1.82
CA VAL A 18 -1.97 -22.56 -0.41
C VAL A 18 -1.08 -21.33 -0.35
N PRO A 19 -1.61 -20.19 0.12
CA PRO A 19 -0.79 -18.99 0.17
C PRO A 19 0.33 -19.10 1.18
N ASP A 20 1.49 -18.57 0.83
CA ASP A 20 2.59 -18.45 1.75
C ASP A 20 2.23 -17.37 2.79
N PRO A 21 2.18 -17.71 4.08
CA PRO A 21 1.82 -16.73 5.09
C PRO A 21 2.80 -15.58 5.21
N LEU A 22 4.00 -15.72 4.67
CA LEU A 22 5.00 -14.65 4.70
C LEU A 22 4.96 -13.78 3.45
N THR A 23 4.10 -14.07 2.49
CA THR A 23 4.02 -13.32 1.23
C THR A 23 3.94 -11.80 1.43
N PRO A 24 3.09 -11.28 2.36
CA PRO A 24 3.03 -9.83 2.51
C PRO A 24 4.34 -9.21 3.00
N TRP A 25 5.21 -10.00 3.58
CA TRP A 25 6.49 -9.52 4.09
C TRP A 25 7.64 -9.75 3.11
N THR A 26 7.47 -10.69 2.18
CA THR A 26 8.51 -11.03 1.21
C THR A 26 8.24 -10.46 -0.17
N ASP A 27 6.96 -10.15 -0.47
CA ASP A 27 6.57 -9.54 -1.73
C ASP A 27 5.85 -8.22 -1.44
N PRO A 28 6.56 -7.09 -1.57
CA PRO A 28 5.96 -5.80 -1.25
C PRO A 28 4.79 -5.40 -2.14
N ASP A 29 4.61 -6.08 -3.27
CA ASP A 29 3.53 -5.76 -4.21
C ASP A 29 2.34 -6.71 -4.10
N ALA A 30 2.37 -7.66 -3.17
CA ALA A 30 1.24 -8.57 -2.98
C ALA A 30 0.04 -7.81 -2.41
N ALA A 31 -1.10 -7.88 -3.09
CA ALA A 31 -2.33 -7.20 -2.69
C ALA A 31 -3.00 -8.01 -1.57
N PHE A 32 -2.69 -7.71 -0.35
CA PHE A 32 -2.95 -8.58 0.78
C PHE A 32 -3.88 -8.00 1.84
N PHE A 33 -3.69 -6.74 2.23
CA PHE A 33 -4.37 -6.18 3.40
C PHE A 33 -5.71 -5.56 3.01
N THR A 34 -6.75 -5.84 3.81
CA THR A 34 -8.04 -5.19 3.62
C THR A 34 -7.93 -3.72 4.01
N VAL A 35 -8.93 -2.92 3.62
CA VAL A 35 -8.95 -1.49 3.99
C VAL A 35 -9.01 -1.34 5.52
N GLY A 36 -9.72 -2.23 6.21
CA GLY A 36 -9.77 -2.19 7.68
C GLY A 36 -8.42 -2.50 8.30
N GLN A 37 -7.74 -3.55 7.81
CA GLN A 37 -6.41 -3.90 8.28
C GLN A 37 -5.42 -2.80 7.99
N ALA A 38 -5.47 -2.23 6.80
CA ALA A 38 -4.58 -1.12 6.42
C ALA A 38 -4.80 0.09 7.32
N GLY A 39 -6.05 0.44 7.59
CA GLY A 39 -6.37 1.54 8.49
C GLY A 39 -5.84 1.32 9.89
N ASP A 40 -5.98 0.10 10.40
CA ASP A 40 -5.47 -0.24 11.73
C ASP A 40 -3.95 -0.12 11.78
N LEU A 41 -3.27 -0.62 10.75
CA LEU A 41 -1.81 -0.55 10.69
C LEU A 41 -1.30 0.87 10.58
N LEU A 42 -2.03 1.72 9.87
CA LEU A 42 -1.63 3.12 9.67
C LEU A 42 -2.15 4.05 10.75
N GLY A 43 -3.06 3.56 11.59
CA GLY A 43 -3.65 4.37 12.64
C GLY A 43 -4.62 5.43 12.12
N VAL A 44 -5.31 5.14 11.00
CA VAL A 44 -6.27 6.08 10.42
C VAL A 44 -7.58 5.35 10.15
N PRO A 45 -8.71 6.09 10.09
CA PRO A 45 -9.99 5.48 9.74
C PRO A 45 -9.95 4.92 8.32
N ALA A 46 -10.70 3.84 8.08
CA ALA A 46 -10.82 3.28 6.74
C ALA A 46 -11.33 4.32 5.74
N ALA A 47 -12.16 5.26 6.19
CA ALA A 47 -12.67 6.33 5.34
C ALA A 47 -11.55 7.18 4.74
N THR A 48 -10.46 7.39 5.50
CA THR A 48 -9.29 8.12 4.99
C THR A 48 -8.69 7.40 3.80
N LEU A 49 -8.53 6.08 3.90
CA LEU A 49 -7.95 5.30 2.79
C LEU A 49 -8.88 5.26 1.59
N ARG A 50 -10.19 5.20 1.82
CA ARG A 50 -11.15 5.27 0.71
C ARG A 50 -11.09 6.61 0.00
N ARG A 51 -10.87 7.68 0.76
CA ARG A 51 -10.71 9.02 0.18
C ARG A 51 -9.43 9.10 -0.66
N PHE A 52 -8.34 8.50 -0.18
CA PHE A 52 -7.09 8.46 -0.94
C PHE A 52 -7.28 7.68 -2.26
N ASP A 53 -8.01 6.57 -2.20
CA ASP A 53 -8.33 5.79 -3.40
C ASP A 53 -9.19 6.60 -4.36
N ALA A 54 -10.22 7.26 -3.87
CA ALA A 54 -11.11 8.06 -4.71
C ALA A 54 -10.37 9.21 -5.39
N ALA A 55 -9.35 9.74 -4.73
CA ALA A 55 -8.53 10.82 -5.29
C ALA A 55 -7.41 10.33 -6.18
N GLY A 56 -7.25 9.02 -6.31
CA GLY A 56 -6.16 8.44 -7.11
C GLY A 56 -4.80 8.52 -6.45
N ALA A 57 -4.75 8.84 -5.16
CA ALA A 57 -3.49 8.98 -4.44
C ALA A 57 -2.87 7.62 -4.11
N VAL A 58 -3.70 6.65 -3.79
CA VAL A 58 -3.28 5.25 -3.59
C VAL A 58 -4.30 4.38 -4.29
N SER A 59 -3.85 3.51 -5.18
CA SER A 59 -4.75 2.67 -5.99
C SER A 59 -4.56 1.21 -5.59
N PRO A 60 -5.33 0.73 -4.61
CA PRO A 60 -5.19 -0.66 -4.17
C PRO A 60 -5.66 -1.63 -5.25
N GLY A 61 -5.15 -2.84 -5.19
CA GLY A 61 -5.69 -3.92 -5.98
C GLY A 61 -7.07 -4.29 -5.50
N ARG A 62 -7.72 -5.21 -6.22
CA ARG A 62 -9.05 -5.69 -5.85
C ARG A 62 -9.00 -7.20 -5.72
N SER A 63 -9.71 -7.73 -4.73
CA SER A 63 -9.90 -9.16 -4.59
C SER A 63 -10.87 -9.67 -5.66
N ALA A 64 -11.02 -10.98 -5.76
CA ALA A 64 -11.98 -11.57 -6.69
C ALA A 64 -13.41 -11.06 -6.44
N GLY A 65 -13.74 -10.67 -5.20
CA GLY A 65 -15.02 -10.09 -4.86
C GLY A 65 -15.09 -8.58 -5.04
N GLY A 66 -14.07 -7.95 -5.61
CA GLY A 66 -14.08 -6.52 -5.87
C GLY A 66 -13.68 -5.66 -4.69
N GLN A 67 -13.22 -6.25 -3.60
CA GLN A 67 -12.83 -5.50 -2.41
C GLN A 67 -11.39 -5.01 -2.52
N ARG A 68 -11.13 -3.84 -1.94
CA ARG A 68 -9.80 -3.24 -1.93
C ARG A 68 -8.82 -4.11 -1.15
N ARG A 69 -7.62 -4.29 -1.72
CA ARG A 69 -6.51 -4.97 -1.07
C ARG A 69 -5.24 -4.16 -1.27
N TYR A 70 -4.53 -3.93 -0.18
CA TYR A 70 -3.32 -3.09 -0.18
C TYR A 70 -2.08 -3.95 -0.03
N SER A 71 -1.03 -3.60 -0.76
CA SER A 71 0.28 -4.22 -0.59
C SER A 71 1.05 -3.47 0.50
N THR A 72 2.15 -4.07 0.99
CA THR A 72 3.02 -3.38 1.94
C THR A 72 3.63 -2.13 1.32
N ARG A 73 3.97 -2.16 0.03
CA ARG A 73 4.47 -0.98 -0.67
C ARG A 73 3.44 0.14 -0.65
N GLN A 74 2.18 -0.19 -0.91
CA GLN A 74 1.10 0.79 -0.87
C GLN A 74 0.85 1.32 0.54
N LEU A 75 1.00 0.47 1.56
CA LEU A 75 0.89 0.92 2.94
C LEU A 75 1.98 1.94 3.27
N GLY A 76 3.20 1.71 2.82
CA GLY A 76 4.29 2.67 3.01
C GLY A 76 3.99 4.00 2.32
N HIS A 77 3.47 3.95 1.11
CA HIS A 77 3.09 5.15 0.37
C HIS A 77 1.95 5.89 1.08
N ALA A 78 0.93 5.15 1.53
CA ALA A 78 -0.18 5.75 2.26
C ALA A 78 0.29 6.37 3.57
N ARG A 79 1.23 5.73 4.27
CA ARG A 79 1.81 6.29 5.50
C ARG A 79 2.44 7.66 5.20
N ARG A 80 3.19 7.75 4.11
CA ARG A 80 3.83 9.02 3.74
C ARG A 80 2.79 10.10 3.47
N LEU A 81 1.70 9.74 2.77
CA LEU A 81 0.62 10.68 2.50
C LEU A 81 -0.07 11.14 3.79
N VAL A 82 -0.34 10.21 4.71
CA VAL A 82 -0.93 10.54 6.00
C VAL A 82 -0.04 11.55 6.74
N ASP A 83 1.26 11.30 6.77
CA ASP A 83 2.21 12.18 7.46
C ASP A 83 2.22 13.58 6.83
N LEU A 84 2.24 13.66 5.50
CA LEU A 84 2.26 14.95 4.81
C LEU A 84 0.97 15.73 5.04
N VAL A 85 -0.16 15.05 5.01
CA VAL A 85 -1.45 15.71 5.29
C VAL A 85 -1.48 16.18 6.74
N ALA A 86 -0.91 15.41 7.67
CA ALA A 86 -0.83 15.81 9.07
C ALA A 86 0.03 17.05 9.26
N GLU A 87 0.99 17.30 8.35
CA GLU A 87 1.81 18.51 8.36
C GLU A 87 1.07 19.73 7.82
N GLY A 88 -0.17 19.56 7.38
CA GLY A 88 -0.99 20.66 6.88
C GLY A 88 -1.10 20.73 5.37
N LEU A 89 -0.53 19.78 4.64
CA LEU A 89 -0.59 19.80 3.19
C LEU A 89 -1.93 19.23 2.71
N SER A 90 -2.42 19.75 1.57
CA SER A 90 -3.58 19.13 0.93
C SER A 90 -3.19 17.73 0.44
N LEU A 91 -4.18 16.87 0.23
CA LEU A 91 -3.92 15.55 -0.32
C LEU A 91 -3.28 15.66 -1.70
N GLN A 92 -3.71 16.63 -2.50
CA GLN A 92 -3.14 16.83 -3.82
C GLN A 92 -1.65 17.20 -3.74
N ALA A 93 -1.29 18.13 -2.85
CA ALA A 93 0.11 18.50 -2.65
C ALA A 93 0.91 17.33 -2.08
N ALA A 94 0.34 16.60 -1.13
CA ALA A 94 1.00 15.44 -0.53
C ALA A 94 1.31 14.38 -1.59
N THR A 95 0.36 14.14 -2.49
CA THR A 95 0.54 13.17 -3.57
C THR A 95 1.69 13.58 -4.49
N ARG A 96 1.78 14.87 -4.83
CA ARG A 96 2.88 15.36 -5.67
C ARG A 96 4.22 15.24 -4.97
N ILE A 97 4.27 15.58 -3.70
CA ILE A 97 5.51 15.51 -2.93
C ILE A 97 5.98 14.06 -2.83
N ALA A 98 5.08 13.15 -2.51
CA ALA A 98 5.43 11.74 -2.40
C ALA A 98 5.94 11.19 -3.74
N ALA A 99 5.32 11.57 -4.85
CA ALA A 99 5.77 11.16 -6.17
C ALA A 99 7.17 11.68 -6.48
N LEU A 100 7.44 12.93 -6.13
CA LEU A 100 8.77 13.52 -6.34
C LEU A 100 9.82 12.87 -5.45
N GLU A 101 9.46 12.53 -4.21
CA GLU A 101 10.38 11.82 -3.31
C GLU A 101 10.74 10.44 -3.88
N ASP A 102 9.77 9.73 -4.44
CA ASP A 102 10.01 8.44 -5.06
C ASP A 102 10.94 8.58 -6.26
N GLU A 103 10.72 9.62 -7.06
CA GLU A 103 11.56 9.90 -8.22
C GLU A 103 12.99 10.22 -7.80
N VAL A 104 13.16 11.03 -6.77
CA VAL A 104 14.47 11.35 -6.23
C VAL A 104 15.16 10.08 -5.73
N ALA A 105 14.44 9.24 -5.00
CA ALA A 105 15.01 7.99 -4.49
C ALA A 105 15.45 7.08 -5.63
N ALA A 106 14.64 6.97 -6.68
CA ALA A 106 14.98 6.16 -7.83
C ALA A 106 16.21 6.69 -8.56
N LEU A 107 16.31 8.02 -8.73
CA LEU A 107 17.45 8.62 -9.38
C LEU A 107 18.73 8.44 -8.57
N ARG A 108 18.64 8.60 -7.25
CA ARG A 108 19.80 8.39 -6.37
C ARG A 108 20.27 6.95 -6.43
N GLN A 109 19.35 6.00 -6.49
CA GLN A 109 19.70 4.59 -6.60
C GLN A 109 20.43 4.31 -7.91
N ARG A 110 19.93 4.89 -9.00
CA ARG A 110 20.59 4.73 -10.31
C ARG A 110 21.99 5.31 -10.31
N LEU A 111 22.17 6.49 -9.72
CA LEU A 111 23.50 7.09 -9.61
C LEU A 111 24.43 6.26 -8.74
N GLY A 112 23.91 5.69 -7.66
CA GLY A 112 24.68 4.81 -6.80
C GLY A 112 25.12 3.56 -7.54
N ASP A 113 24.22 2.96 -8.31
CA ASP A 113 24.53 1.77 -9.09
C ASP A 113 25.59 2.09 -10.16
N GLU A 114 25.46 3.24 -10.83
CA GLU A 114 26.43 3.65 -11.83
C GLU A 114 27.76 4.01 -11.20
N GLY A 115 27.74 4.57 -10.01
CA GLY A 115 28.94 4.97 -9.31
C GLY A 115 29.74 3.83 -8.72
N THR A 116 29.14 2.64 -8.62
CA THR A 116 29.82 1.46 -8.07
C THR A 116 30.44 0.58 -9.15
N ALA A 117 30.39 1.01 -10.36
CA ALA A 117 30.93 0.24 -11.49
C ALA A 117 32.41 -0.03 -11.37
#